data_500e62aa64a689f202d380528cc3b686
#
_entry.id   500e62aa64a689f202d380528cc3b686
#
_cell.length_a   1.000
_cell.length_b   1.000
_cell.length_c   1.000
_cell.angle_alpha   90.00
_cell.angle_beta   90.00
_cell.angle_gamma   90.00
#
_symmetry.space_group_name_H-M   'P 1'
#
loop_
_entity.id
_entity.type
_entity.pdbx_description
1 polymer ?
#
loop_
_entity_poly.entity_id
_entity_poly.type
_entity_poly.pdbx_seq_one_letter_code
_entity_poly.pdbx_strand_id
1 'polypeptide(L)'
;MQDETILKPEIPQERNQFFHFNFNTLLTLILLIGLGVLYFLYFIGQKDQEGQLPVKSMAAGARPLSIVFLNLDSLNAHYEFVKVLRRDLESTGKRLQTEVLTEQGALEKEAADFQRQIAANAISEEKAKTIYEQLMQRQQSLVEKKDRYTQMVAEQEFNMNVRLLDTVTNFLRRYNSKFNYDYIM
;
A
#
# COMPACT_ATOMS: atom_id res chain seq x y z
N MET A 1 80.87 69.18 -28.28
CA MET A 1 80.52 69.32 -28.14
C MET A 1 79.14 69.18 -28.02
N GLN A 2 78.19 69.02 -28.51
CA GLN A 2 76.76 69.12 -28.16
C GLN A 2 76.12 67.73 -28.08
N ASP A 3 75.76 67.38 -26.83
CA ASP A 3 74.90 66.23 -26.55
C ASP A 3 73.48 66.51 -26.96
N GLU A 4 73.00 65.77 -27.91
CA GLU A 4 71.58 65.75 -28.26
C GLU A 4 70.86 64.67 -27.47
N THR A 5 70.16 65.12 -26.41
CA THR A 5 69.30 64.25 -25.60
C THR A 5 68.00 64.00 -26.33
N ILE A 6 67.86 62.77 -26.86
CA ILE A 6 66.64 62.33 -27.54
C ILE A 6 65.65 61.96 -26.45
N LEU A 7 64.56 62.74 -26.31
CA LEU A 7 63.39 62.47 -25.50
C LEU A 7 62.60 61.29 -26.12
N LYS A 8 62.54 60.23 -25.38
CA LYS A 8 61.72 59.06 -25.68
C LYS A 8 60.29 59.27 -25.13
N PRO A 9 59.22 59.19 -25.91
CA PRO A 9 57.90 59.38 -25.36
C PRO A 9 57.51 58.17 -24.51
N GLU A 10 57.08 58.40 -23.27
CA GLU A 10 56.47 57.42 -22.37
C GLU A 10 55.06 57.10 -22.91
N ILE A 11 54.84 55.84 -23.19
CA ILE A 11 53.52 55.27 -23.51
C ILE A 11 52.85 54.92 -22.18
N PRO A 12 51.64 55.40 -21.91
CA PRO A 12 50.95 54.99 -20.65
C PRO A 12 50.56 53.54 -20.76
N GLN A 13 51.08 52.72 -19.83
CA GLN A 13 50.65 51.34 -19.65
C GLN A 13 49.23 51.35 -19.08
N GLU A 14 48.24 50.97 -19.88
CA GLU A 14 46.95 50.56 -19.41
C GLU A 14 47.13 49.34 -18.49
N ARG A 15 46.92 49.54 -17.23
CA ARG A 15 46.90 48.47 -16.22
C ARG A 15 45.59 47.71 -16.39
N ASN A 16 45.61 46.66 -17.21
CA ASN A 16 44.53 45.65 -17.26
C ASN A 16 44.48 44.98 -15.88
N GLN A 17 43.51 45.41 -15.06
CA GLN A 17 43.14 44.68 -13.87
C GLN A 17 42.37 43.43 -14.30
N PHE A 18 43.08 42.33 -14.57
CA PHE A 18 42.49 41.03 -14.63
C PHE A 18 41.97 40.70 -13.21
N PHE A 19 40.66 40.74 -13.04
CA PHE A 19 40.00 40.21 -11.86
C PHE A 19 40.43 38.75 -11.74
N HIS A 20 41.32 38.44 -10.80
CA HIS A 20 41.59 37.07 -10.36
C HIS A 20 40.34 36.58 -9.66
N PHE A 21 39.41 36.02 -10.44
CA PHE A 21 38.26 35.34 -9.93
C PHE A 21 38.76 34.05 -9.26
N ASN A 22 38.98 34.12 -7.94
CA ASN A 22 39.30 32.95 -7.16
C ASN A 22 38.15 31.95 -7.33
N PHE A 23 38.46 30.69 -7.66
CA PHE A 23 37.49 29.59 -7.83
C PHE A 23 36.49 29.55 -6.65
N ASN A 24 36.94 29.91 -5.46
CA ASN A 24 36.11 30.02 -4.26
C ASN A 24 35.09 31.17 -4.33
N THR A 25 35.44 32.32 -4.92
CA THR A 25 34.52 33.46 -5.13
C THR A 25 33.50 33.16 -6.22
N LEU A 26 33.87 32.39 -7.24
CA LEU A 26 32.92 31.92 -8.28
C LEU A 26 31.90 30.94 -7.67
N LEU A 27 32.36 30.00 -6.85
CA LEU A 27 31.52 29.02 -6.16
C LEU A 27 30.52 29.68 -5.21
N THR A 28 30.97 30.69 -4.43
CA THR A 28 30.08 31.44 -3.52
C THR A 28 29.06 32.27 -4.27
N LEU A 29 29.41 32.83 -5.44
CA LEU A 29 28.50 33.60 -6.28
C LEU A 29 27.41 32.69 -6.86
N ILE A 30 27.75 31.50 -7.34
CA ILE A 30 26.81 30.51 -7.87
C ILE A 30 25.84 30.07 -6.73
N LEU A 31 26.36 29.85 -5.53
CA LEU A 31 25.57 29.42 -4.38
C LEU A 31 24.58 30.53 -3.94
N LEU A 32 24.99 31.80 -3.96
CA LEU A 32 24.14 32.96 -3.70
C LEU A 32 23.03 33.12 -4.75
N ILE A 33 23.37 32.94 -6.02
CA ILE A 33 22.37 32.98 -7.11
C ILE A 33 21.37 31.83 -6.97
N GLY A 34 21.85 30.60 -6.67
CA GLY A 34 21.00 29.43 -6.42
C GLY A 34 20.05 29.66 -5.23
N LEU A 35 20.56 30.21 -4.13
CA LEU A 35 19.74 30.55 -2.97
C LEU A 35 18.70 31.64 -3.29
N GLY A 36 19.08 32.66 -4.08
CA GLY A 36 18.19 33.71 -4.56
C GLY A 36 17.05 33.20 -5.42
N VAL A 37 17.35 32.27 -6.35
CA VAL A 37 16.36 31.61 -7.20
C VAL A 37 15.40 30.76 -6.34
N LEU A 38 15.94 30.01 -5.37
CA LEU A 38 15.14 29.17 -4.47
C LEU A 38 14.21 30.02 -3.60
N TYR A 39 14.71 31.13 -3.08
CA TYR A 39 13.91 32.09 -2.32
C TYR A 39 12.85 32.76 -3.17
N PHE A 40 13.18 33.10 -4.42
CA PHE A 40 12.25 33.67 -5.38
C PHE A 40 11.13 32.69 -5.76
N LEU A 41 11.46 31.41 -6.02
CA LEU A 41 10.49 30.36 -6.28
C LEU A 41 9.62 30.07 -5.05
N TYR A 42 10.20 30.10 -3.84
CA TYR A 42 9.44 29.97 -2.60
C TYR A 42 8.43 31.11 -2.44
N PHE A 43 8.84 32.35 -2.72
CA PHE A 43 7.96 33.52 -2.60
C PHE A 43 6.89 33.61 -3.68
N ILE A 44 7.19 33.14 -4.91
CA ILE A 44 6.18 33.01 -5.97
C ILE A 44 5.21 31.85 -5.64
N GLY A 45 5.72 30.70 -5.17
CA GLY A 45 4.88 29.59 -4.76
C GLY A 45 3.96 29.91 -3.58
N GLN A 46 4.27 30.91 -2.77
CA GLN A 46 3.44 31.34 -1.67
C GLN A 46 2.34 32.33 -2.09
N LYS A 47 2.46 32.95 -3.27
CA LYS A 47 1.41 33.84 -3.80
C LYS A 47 0.25 33.12 -4.47
N ASP A 48 0.42 31.83 -4.81
CA ASP A 48 -0.60 31.03 -5.50
C ASP A 48 -1.30 30.02 -4.57
N GLN A 49 -1.03 30.04 -3.25
CA GLN A 49 -1.75 29.21 -2.28
C GLN A 49 -2.88 29.92 -1.54
N GLU A 50 -3.31 31.08 -1.97
CA GLU A 50 -4.73 31.33 -1.95
C GLU A 50 -5.33 30.70 -3.20
N GLY A 51 -5.23 29.36 -3.28
CA GLY A 51 -6.06 28.53 -4.12
C GLY A 51 -7.51 28.69 -3.70
N GLN A 52 -8.06 29.84 -3.98
CA GLN A 52 -9.45 29.88 -4.36
C GLN A 52 -9.52 29.00 -5.61
N LEU A 53 -9.79 27.70 -5.39
CA LEU A 53 -10.53 26.93 -6.37
C LEU A 53 -11.56 27.92 -6.90
N PRO A 54 -11.72 28.08 -8.24
CA PRO A 54 -12.79 28.91 -8.74
C PRO A 54 -14.06 28.31 -8.16
N VAL A 55 -14.47 28.83 -7.01
CA VAL A 55 -15.82 28.66 -6.53
C VAL A 55 -16.60 29.43 -7.58
N LYS A 56 -16.94 28.69 -8.64
CA LYS A 56 -17.91 29.14 -9.64
C LYS A 56 -19.01 29.68 -8.79
N SER A 57 -19.13 31.03 -8.73
CA SER A 57 -20.07 31.71 -7.88
C SER A 57 -21.39 30.98 -8.00
N MET A 58 -21.76 30.27 -6.92
CA MET A 58 -23.00 29.52 -6.92
C MET A 58 -24.08 30.52 -7.32
N ALA A 59 -24.73 30.24 -8.40
CA ALA A 59 -25.83 31.08 -8.89
C ALA A 59 -26.73 31.37 -7.70
N ALA A 60 -27.07 32.65 -7.51
CA ALA A 60 -27.95 33.08 -6.43
C ALA A 60 -29.24 32.24 -6.49
N GLY A 61 -29.37 31.27 -5.57
CA GLY A 61 -30.46 30.28 -5.56
C GLY A 61 -29.99 28.82 -5.37
N ALA A 62 -28.68 28.51 -5.44
CA ALA A 62 -28.21 27.18 -5.15
C ALA A 62 -28.30 26.90 -3.63
N ARG A 63 -29.11 25.93 -3.24
CA ARG A 63 -29.15 25.47 -1.85
C ARG A 63 -27.74 24.95 -1.43
N PRO A 64 -27.32 25.14 -0.17
CA PRO A 64 -26.08 24.58 0.30
C PRO A 64 -26.10 23.05 0.13
N LEU A 65 -24.97 22.50 -0.36
CA LEU A 65 -24.82 21.05 -0.47
C LEU A 65 -24.89 20.40 0.90
N SER A 66 -25.73 19.41 1.03
CA SER A 66 -25.90 18.62 2.25
C SER A 66 -25.07 17.36 2.16
N ILE A 67 -23.95 17.34 2.90
CA ILE A 67 -23.00 16.22 2.93
C ILE A 67 -23.03 15.60 4.32
N VAL A 68 -23.14 14.27 4.37
CA VAL A 68 -23.14 13.48 5.62
C VAL A 68 -22.03 12.43 5.56
N PHE A 69 -21.39 12.20 6.69
CA PHE A 69 -20.33 11.21 6.83
C PHE A 69 -20.83 9.97 7.58
N LEU A 70 -20.55 8.79 7.05
CA LEU A 70 -20.80 7.53 7.72
C LEU A 70 -19.54 7.09 8.48
N ASN A 71 -19.68 6.85 9.79
CA ASN A 71 -18.61 6.29 10.58
C ASN A 71 -18.58 4.75 10.41
N LEU A 72 -17.63 4.27 9.59
CA LEU A 72 -17.47 2.84 9.30
C LEU A 72 -17.03 2.02 10.51
N ASP A 73 -16.26 2.60 11.45
CA ASP A 73 -15.85 1.90 12.67
C ASP A 73 -17.05 1.64 13.58
N SER A 74 -17.93 2.62 13.71
CA SER A 74 -19.19 2.46 14.42
C SER A 74 -20.10 1.42 13.75
N LEU A 75 -20.15 1.41 12.43
CA LEU A 75 -20.89 0.40 11.68
C LEU A 75 -20.35 -1.01 11.97
N ASN A 76 -19.04 -1.19 11.87
CA ASN A 76 -18.38 -2.48 12.14
C ASN A 76 -18.55 -2.95 13.58
N ALA A 77 -18.53 -2.03 14.54
CA ALA A 77 -18.64 -2.37 15.97
C ALA A 77 -20.07 -2.70 16.41
N HIS A 78 -21.08 -2.04 15.85
CA HIS A 78 -22.45 -2.09 16.39
C HIS A 78 -23.46 -2.77 15.45
N TYR A 79 -23.12 -2.94 14.17
CA TYR A 79 -24.07 -3.53 13.23
C TYR A 79 -24.10 -5.06 13.39
N GLU A 80 -25.20 -5.57 13.91
CA GLU A 80 -25.37 -6.99 14.24
C GLU A 80 -25.15 -7.91 13.04
N PHE A 81 -25.56 -7.49 11.86
CA PHE A 81 -25.31 -8.24 10.62
C PHE A 81 -23.83 -8.48 10.35
N VAL A 82 -22.98 -7.47 10.58
CA VAL A 82 -21.51 -7.61 10.45
C VAL A 82 -20.96 -8.63 11.44
N LYS A 83 -21.46 -8.59 12.69
CA LYS A 83 -21.04 -9.56 13.73
C LYS A 83 -21.42 -10.98 13.36
N VAL A 84 -22.60 -11.19 12.81
CA VAL A 84 -23.06 -12.52 12.35
C VAL A 84 -22.16 -13.01 11.21
N LEU A 85 -21.96 -12.18 10.18
CA LEU A 85 -21.11 -12.56 9.03
C LEU A 85 -19.66 -12.88 9.45
N ARG A 86 -19.10 -12.09 10.36
CA ARG A 86 -17.75 -12.32 10.88
C ARG A 86 -17.66 -13.60 11.70
N ARG A 87 -18.67 -13.89 12.54
CA ARG A 87 -18.76 -15.12 13.31
C ARG A 87 -18.86 -16.34 12.41
N ASP A 88 -19.64 -16.27 11.35
CA ASP A 88 -19.80 -17.35 10.38
C ASP A 88 -18.47 -17.63 9.63
N LEU A 89 -17.75 -16.57 9.20
CA LEU A 89 -16.45 -16.69 8.57
C LEU A 89 -15.43 -17.33 9.53
N GLU A 90 -15.34 -16.83 10.76
CA GLU A 90 -14.44 -17.34 11.79
C GLU A 90 -14.75 -18.80 12.15
N SER A 91 -16.01 -19.15 12.29
CA SER A 91 -16.47 -20.53 12.55
C SER A 91 -16.07 -21.46 11.42
N THR A 92 -16.29 -21.05 10.16
CA THR A 92 -15.88 -21.82 8.98
C THR A 92 -14.38 -22.01 8.95
N GLY A 93 -13.60 -20.94 9.12
CA GLY A 93 -12.14 -21.00 9.15
C GLY A 93 -11.61 -21.96 10.22
N LYS A 94 -12.13 -21.88 11.45
CA LYS A 94 -11.76 -22.79 12.56
C LYS A 94 -12.10 -24.23 12.24
N ARG A 95 -13.28 -24.50 11.68
CA ARG A 95 -13.68 -25.86 11.30
C ARG A 95 -12.74 -26.46 10.27
N LEU A 96 -12.45 -25.70 9.18
CA LEU A 96 -11.56 -26.14 8.12
C LEU A 96 -10.14 -26.37 8.62
N GLN A 97 -9.63 -25.49 9.45
CA GLN A 97 -8.32 -25.64 10.10
C GLN A 97 -8.25 -26.88 10.97
N THR A 98 -9.26 -27.13 11.80
CA THR A 98 -9.32 -28.32 12.66
C THR A 98 -9.34 -29.60 11.84
N GLU A 99 -10.09 -29.62 10.73
CA GLU A 99 -10.13 -30.77 9.82
C GLU A 99 -8.76 -31.09 9.23
N VAL A 100 -8.05 -30.06 8.75
CA VAL A 100 -6.68 -30.22 8.20
C VAL A 100 -5.72 -30.73 9.28
N LEU A 101 -5.73 -30.14 10.47
CA LEU A 101 -4.85 -30.57 11.57
C LEU A 101 -5.12 -32.01 12.02
N THR A 102 -6.39 -32.41 12.05
CA THR A 102 -6.78 -33.79 12.38
C THR A 102 -6.27 -34.79 11.35
N GLU A 103 -6.43 -34.48 10.07
CA GLU A 103 -5.95 -35.34 8.98
C GLU A 103 -4.42 -35.38 8.90
N GLN A 104 -3.75 -34.26 9.13
CA GLN A 104 -2.29 -34.20 9.24
C GLN A 104 -1.78 -35.09 10.39
N GLY A 105 -2.36 -34.98 11.58
CA GLY A 105 -1.98 -35.81 12.72
C GLY A 105 -2.24 -37.31 12.50
N ALA A 106 -3.32 -37.66 11.80
CA ALA A 106 -3.57 -39.04 11.40
C ALA A 106 -2.50 -39.56 10.43
N LEU A 107 -2.14 -38.76 9.41
CA LEU A 107 -1.10 -39.11 8.44
C LEU A 107 0.29 -39.25 9.10
N GLU A 108 0.66 -38.36 10.01
CA GLU A 108 1.91 -38.43 10.77
C GLU A 108 1.98 -39.71 11.63
N LYS A 109 0.87 -40.08 12.27
CA LYS A 109 0.79 -41.33 13.03
C LYS A 109 0.94 -42.58 12.15
N GLU A 110 0.25 -42.62 11.02
CA GLU A 110 0.37 -43.73 10.08
C GLU A 110 1.79 -43.84 9.50
N ALA A 111 2.44 -42.72 9.17
CA ALA A 111 3.82 -42.67 8.73
C ALA A 111 4.79 -43.20 9.80
N ALA A 112 4.60 -42.84 11.07
CA ALA A 112 5.39 -43.33 12.18
C ALA A 112 5.16 -44.84 12.41
N ASP A 113 3.92 -45.33 12.31
CA ASP A 113 3.58 -46.73 12.42
C ASP A 113 4.21 -47.54 11.25
N PHE A 114 4.16 -47.01 10.07
CA PHE A 114 4.82 -47.62 8.89
C PHE A 114 6.35 -47.73 9.10
N GLN A 115 7.01 -46.70 9.54
CA GLN A 115 8.45 -46.72 9.84
C GLN A 115 8.81 -47.80 10.88
N ARG A 116 7.97 -47.94 11.92
CA ARG A 116 8.16 -49.00 12.94
C ARG A 116 8.01 -50.40 12.36
N GLN A 117 7.04 -50.63 11.47
CA GLN A 117 6.84 -51.89 10.80
C GLN A 117 8.02 -52.29 9.87
N ILE A 118 8.57 -51.29 9.17
CA ILE A 118 9.79 -51.51 8.33
C ILE A 118 10.97 -51.88 9.25
N ALA A 119 11.23 -51.08 10.31
CA ALA A 119 12.35 -51.32 11.24
C ALA A 119 12.26 -52.70 11.92
N ALA A 120 11.06 -53.20 12.18
CA ALA A 120 10.81 -54.50 12.79
C ALA A 120 10.78 -55.67 11.75
N ASN A 121 10.98 -55.41 10.45
CA ASN A 121 10.78 -56.36 9.36
C ASN A 121 9.39 -57.07 9.43
N ALA A 122 8.37 -56.33 9.89
CA ALA A 122 7.04 -56.91 10.15
C ALA A 122 6.14 -56.96 8.91
N ILE A 123 6.58 -56.37 7.78
CA ILE A 123 5.83 -56.32 6.52
C ILE A 123 6.73 -56.73 5.34
N SER A 124 6.11 -57.33 4.28
CA SER A 124 6.81 -57.66 3.04
C SER A 124 7.13 -56.38 2.25
N GLU A 125 8.14 -56.46 1.36
CA GLU A 125 8.55 -55.38 0.49
C GLU A 125 7.40 -54.84 -0.39
N GLU A 126 6.60 -55.76 -0.97
CA GLU A 126 5.44 -55.41 -1.77
C GLU A 126 4.41 -54.62 -0.98
N LYS A 127 4.12 -55.05 0.25
CA LYS A 127 3.20 -54.33 1.17
C LYS A 127 3.78 -52.99 1.60
N ALA A 128 5.09 -52.93 1.84
CA ALA A 128 5.76 -51.69 2.18
C ALA A 128 5.65 -50.64 1.04
N LYS A 129 5.84 -51.09 -0.22
CA LYS A 129 5.66 -50.24 -1.39
C LYS A 129 4.23 -49.69 -1.49
N THR A 130 3.24 -50.56 -1.33
CA THR A 130 1.82 -50.13 -1.37
C THR A 130 1.49 -49.11 -0.30
N ILE A 131 1.94 -49.32 0.95
CA ILE A 131 1.69 -48.35 2.05
C ILE A 131 2.39 -47.01 1.77
N TYR A 132 3.64 -47.08 1.26
CA TYR A 132 4.37 -45.88 0.91
C TYR A 132 3.63 -45.03 -0.15
N GLU A 133 3.17 -45.68 -1.23
CA GLU A 133 2.40 -45.04 -2.29
C GLU A 133 1.10 -44.40 -1.74
N GLN A 134 0.38 -45.08 -0.85
CA GLN A 134 -0.81 -44.58 -0.20
C GLN A 134 -0.51 -43.36 0.68
N LEU A 135 0.57 -43.41 1.47
CA LEU A 135 0.97 -42.26 2.30
C LEU A 135 1.33 -41.03 1.46
N MET A 136 2.07 -41.25 0.36
CA MET A 136 2.41 -40.15 -0.55
C MET A 136 1.17 -39.54 -1.22
N GLN A 137 0.24 -40.40 -1.67
CA GLN A 137 -1.03 -39.91 -2.24
C GLN A 137 -1.87 -39.14 -1.24
N ARG A 138 -1.95 -39.61 0.01
CA ARG A 138 -2.67 -38.90 1.09
C ARG A 138 -2.01 -37.59 1.44
N GLN A 139 -0.67 -37.54 1.47
CA GLN A 139 0.07 -36.31 1.69
C GLN A 139 -0.23 -35.26 0.59
N GLN A 140 -0.21 -35.69 -0.67
CA GLN A 140 -0.56 -34.84 -1.80
C GLN A 140 -2.00 -34.31 -1.69
N SER A 141 -2.95 -35.20 -1.40
CA SER A 141 -4.36 -34.85 -1.17
C SER A 141 -4.55 -33.83 -0.03
N LEU A 142 -3.75 -33.95 1.04
CA LEU A 142 -3.80 -33.00 2.18
C LEU A 142 -3.31 -31.62 1.77
N VAL A 143 -2.26 -31.52 0.94
CA VAL A 143 -1.77 -30.26 0.38
C VAL A 143 -2.87 -29.60 -0.46
N GLU A 144 -3.43 -30.33 -1.41
CA GLU A 144 -4.51 -29.83 -2.27
C GLU A 144 -5.75 -29.41 -1.46
N LYS A 145 -6.05 -30.11 -0.38
CA LYS A 145 -7.13 -29.78 0.54
C LYS A 145 -6.87 -28.48 1.27
N LYS A 146 -5.64 -28.25 1.76
CA LYS A 146 -5.23 -26.98 2.37
C LYS A 146 -5.40 -25.81 1.41
N ASP A 147 -4.95 -25.98 0.17
CA ASP A 147 -5.05 -24.93 -0.85
C ASP A 147 -6.52 -24.60 -1.17
N ARG A 148 -7.35 -25.63 -1.38
CA ARG A 148 -8.79 -25.42 -1.57
C ARG A 148 -9.45 -24.71 -0.38
N TYR A 149 -9.09 -25.05 0.86
CA TYR A 149 -9.65 -24.41 2.04
C TYR A 149 -9.24 -22.97 2.17
N THR A 150 -7.98 -22.64 1.84
CA THR A 150 -7.51 -21.26 1.78
C THR A 150 -8.32 -20.44 0.77
N GLN A 151 -8.55 -21.01 -0.42
CA GLN A 151 -9.37 -20.36 -1.45
C GLN A 151 -10.83 -20.17 -1.00
N MET A 152 -11.42 -21.20 -0.39
CA MET A 152 -12.80 -21.13 0.14
C MET A 152 -12.97 -20.04 1.19
N VAL A 153 -12.02 -19.89 2.12
CA VAL A 153 -12.08 -18.82 3.14
C VAL A 153 -11.95 -17.45 2.49
N ALA A 154 -11.02 -17.29 1.55
CA ALA A 154 -10.84 -16.03 0.82
C ALA A 154 -12.08 -15.65 -0.01
N GLU A 155 -12.71 -16.62 -0.67
CA GLU A 155 -13.95 -16.41 -1.41
C GLU A 155 -15.11 -16.04 -0.47
N GLN A 156 -15.22 -16.71 0.66
CA GLN A 156 -16.24 -16.40 1.66
C GLN A 156 -16.06 -14.99 2.24
N GLU A 157 -14.82 -14.58 2.50
CA GLU A 157 -14.49 -13.22 2.94
C GLU A 157 -14.87 -12.18 1.87
N PHE A 158 -14.52 -12.43 0.62
CA PHE A 158 -14.91 -11.56 -0.48
C PHE A 158 -16.43 -11.42 -0.59
N ASN A 159 -17.14 -12.55 -0.58
CA ASN A 159 -18.62 -12.57 -0.65
C ASN A 159 -19.25 -11.87 0.55
N MET A 160 -18.67 -12.00 1.75
CA MET A 160 -19.09 -11.28 2.95
C MET A 160 -19.00 -9.76 2.73
N ASN A 161 -17.88 -9.28 2.20
CA ASN A 161 -17.64 -7.86 1.94
C ASN A 161 -18.62 -7.32 0.88
N VAL A 162 -18.90 -8.07 -0.19
CA VAL A 162 -19.89 -7.70 -1.21
C VAL A 162 -21.29 -7.58 -0.60
N ARG A 163 -21.72 -8.58 0.19
CA ARG A 163 -23.02 -8.56 0.86
C ARG A 163 -23.16 -7.42 1.86
N LEU A 164 -22.06 -7.11 2.59
CA LEU A 164 -22.04 -5.98 3.50
C LEU A 164 -22.23 -4.67 2.73
N LEU A 165 -21.47 -4.45 1.67
CA LEU A 165 -21.55 -3.26 0.84
C LEU A 165 -22.95 -3.07 0.24
N ASP A 166 -23.53 -4.12 -0.31
CA ASP A 166 -24.89 -4.10 -0.85
C ASP A 166 -25.92 -3.74 0.22
N THR A 167 -25.81 -4.35 1.39
CA THR A 167 -26.76 -4.12 2.49
C THR A 167 -26.67 -2.68 3.00
N VAL A 168 -25.46 -2.17 3.19
CA VAL A 168 -25.21 -0.77 3.61
C VAL A 168 -25.70 0.20 2.54
N THR A 169 -25.36 -0.03 1.28
CA THR A 169 -25.79 0.83 0.17
C THR A 169 -27.31 0.89 0.05
N ASN A 170 -27.99 -0.25 0.15
CA ASN A 170 -29.44 -0.32 0.10
C ASN A 170 -30.11 0.35 1.31
N PHE A 171 -29.49 0.23 2.50
CA PHE A 171 -29.95 0.95 3.67
C PHE A 171 -29.80 2.46 3.49
N LEU A 172 -28.60 2.93 3.08
CA LEU A 172 -28.33 4.35 2.86
C LEU A 172 -29.24 4.96 1.80
N ARG A 173 -29.53 4.22 0.71
CA ARG A 173 -30.47 4.66 -0.32
C ARG A 173 -31.88 4.90 0.26
N ARG A 174 -32.36 3.95 1.06
CA ARG A 174 -33.67 4.09 1.74
C ARG A 174 -33.68 5.19 2.80
N TYR A 175 -32.57 5.34 3.52
CA TYR A 175 -32.38 6.41 4.49
C TYR A 175 -32.40 7.77 3.79
N ASN A 176 -31.61 7.90 2.73
CA ASN A 176 -31.48 9.14 1.98
C ASN A 176 -32.79 9.58 1.28
N SER A 177 -33.64 8.64 0.93
CA SER A 177 -34.99 9.00 0.35
C SER A 177 -35.85 9.83 1.29
N LYS A 178 -35.55 9.82 2.61
CA LYS A 178 -36.26 10.61 3.62
C LYS A 178 -35.64 11.96 3.91
N PHE A 179 -34.31 12.05 3.76
CA PHE A 179 -33.53 13.22 4.18
C PHE A 179 -32.97 14.04 3.02
N ASN A 180 -32.90 13.46 1.81
CA ASN A 180 -32.43 14.11 0.58
C ASN A 180 -31.05 14.76 0.72
N TYR A 181 -30.10 14.07 1.34
CA TYR A 181 -28.69 14.47 1.31
C TYR A 181 -28.12 14.39 -0.10
N ASP A 182 -27.27 15.34 -0.47
CA ASP A 182 -26.65 15.35 -1.79
C ASP A 182 -25.52 14.31 -1.87
N TYR A 183 -24.77 14.09 -0.75
CA TYR A 183 -23.73 13.08 -0.64
C TYR A 183 -23.73 12.40 0.73
N ILE A 184 -23.52 11.09 0.75
CA ILE A 184 -23.23 10.29 1.94
C ILE A 184 -21.85 9.65 1.72
N MET A 185 -20.86 9.98 2.54
CA MET A 185 -19.46 9.56 2.43
C MET A 185 -19.02 8.74 3.63
#